data_b043fdbb78caa2873b0e566b083edc91
#
_entry.id   b043fdbb78caa2873b0e566b083edc91
#
_cell.length_a   1.000
_cell.length_b   1.000
_cell.length_c   1.000
_cell.angle_alpha   90.00
_cell.angle_beta   90.00
_cell.angle_gamma   90.00
#
_symmetry.space_group_name_H-M   'P 1'
#
loop_
_entity.id
_entity.type
_entity.pdbx_description
1 polymer ?
#
loop_
_entity_poly.entity_id
_entity_poly.type
_entity_poly.pdbx_seq_one_letter_code
_entity_poly.pdbx_strand_id
1 'polypeptide(L)'
;MTLYIDIENKKLVQSITSDRSVSTPVFMQGDNEPLEIFLLEKGEDTIFSPKALTVGNDFLRVAIARFKGYPKSLTYASGYTLNPNGGAEVLLPLNTKDIEIALQEQEYISAFLEVEYSNTDGKVITVLQTACRVKNDLIDNAPTVELQEQFYDKVYVDEVFSKKSANLSDLADKAASRTNLGVYSKSETDAKDALALEKASNLSDLANKETARSNLSVYSKSEVDSKHELDLPIIITFIPLFQQMEVN
;
A
#
# COMPACT_ATOMS: atom_id res chain seq x y z
N MET A 1 16.16 19.66 25.16
CA MET A 1 14.85 20.19 25.65
C MET A 1 13.89 19.04 25.94
N THR A 2 13.16 19.10 27.07
CA THR A 2 12.20 18.01 27.43
C THR A 2 10.76 18.47 27.25
N LEU A 3 9.94 17.63 26.61
CA LEU A 3 8.51 17.82 26.41
C LEU A 3 7.73 16.71 27.11
N TYR A 4 6.80 17.11 27.96
CA TYR A 4 5.84 16.21 28.61
C TYR A 4 4.48 16.39 27.94
N ILE A 5 3.97 15.34 27.29
CA ILE A 5 2.77 15.39 26.47
C ILE A 5 1.69 14.53 27.11
N ASP A 6 0.65 15.17 27.63
CA ASP A 6 -0.60 14.49 28.02
C ASP A 6 -1.31 14.05 26.71
N ILE A 7 -1.26 12.74 26.41
CA ILE A 7 -1.77 12.20 25.16
C ILE A 7 -3.30 12.18 25.10
N GLU A 8 -3.96 12.14 26.23
CA GLU A 8 -5.42 12.15 26.31
C GLU A 8 -5.98 13.55 25.98
N ASN A 9 -5.41 14.59 26.59
CA ASN A 9 -5.84 15.96 26.38
C ASN A 9 -5.06 16.69 25.25
N LYS A 10 -4.06 16.04 24.65
CA LYS A 10 -3.23 16.57 23.56
C LYS A 10 -2.58 17.91 23.87
N LYS A 11 -2.00 18.02 25.04
CA LYS A 11 -1.40 19.26 25.55
C LYS A 11 -0.02 19.01 26.15
N LEU A 12 0.80 20.07 26.17
CA LEU A 12 2.04 20.09 26.94
C LEU A 12 1.74 20.37 28.42
N VAL A 13 2.37 19.60 29.29
CA VAL A 13 2.33 19.76 30.74
C VAL A 13 3.71 20.02 31.33
N GLN A 14 3.77 20.57 32.52
CA GLN A 14 5.03 21.03 33.11
C GLN A 14 5.97 19.87 33.49
N SER A 15 5.42 18.75 33.94
CA SER A 15 6.18 17.58 34.38
C SER A 15 5.28 16.37 34.50
N ILE A 16 5.87 15.21 34.77
CA ILE A 16 5.14 13.96 35.06
C ILE A 16 4.17 14.12 36.25
N THR A 17 4.47 15.00 37.19
CA THR A 17 3.70 15.21 38.43
C THR A 17 2.81 16.46 38.40
N SER A 18 2.72 17.13 37.25
CA SER A 18 1.96 18.39 37.14
C SER A 18 1.17 18.44 35.84
N ASP A 19 -0.13 18.69 35.96
CA ASP A 19 -1.07 18.87 34.85
C ASP A 19 -1.12 20.32 34.31
N ARG A 20 -0.31 21.22 34.89
CA ARG A 20 -0.26 22.61 34.46
C ARG A 20 0.27 22.68 33.04
N SER A 21 -0.45 23.39 32.19
CA SER A 21 -0.01 23.64 30.81
C SER A 21 1.27 24.48 30.79
N VAL A 22 2.15 24.15 29.85
CA VAL A 22 3.42 24.88 29.64
C VAL A 22 3.21 25.97 28.60
N SER A 23 4.04 27.01 28.70
CA SER A 23 4.14 28.05 27.68
C SER A 23 4.66 27.49 26.35
N THR A 24 4.42 28.23 25.29
CA THR A 24 4.90 27.96 23.92
C THR A 24 6.36 27.52 23.87
N PRO A 25 6.70 26.32 23.35
CA PRO A 25 8.08 25.88 23.22
C PRO A 25 8.88 26.82 22.32
N VAL A 26 10.17 27.00 22.65
CA VAL A 26 11.08 27.80 21.83
C VAL A 26 12.26 26.93 21.42
N PHE A 27 12.49 26.84 20.12
CA PHE A 27 13.60 26.14 19.49
C PHE A 27 14.62 27.17 19.01
N MET A 28 15.90 26.84 19.09
CA MET A 28 16.96 27.68 18.52
C MET A 28 17.42 27.06 17.22
N GLN A 29 17.57 27.86 16.17
CA GLN A 29 18.22 27.43 14.94
C GLN A 29 19.63 26.92 15.25
N GLY A 30 20.05 25.83 14.63
CA GLY A 30 21.38 25.27 14.85
C GLY A 30 21.52 24.34 16.05
N ASP A 31 20.54 24.27 16.95
CA ASP A 31 20.57 23.31 18.05
C ASP A 31 20.58 21.87 17.53
N ASN A 32 21.56 21.09 17.99
CA ASN A 32 21.69 19.66 17.66
C ASN A 32 21.42 18.76 18.87
N GLU A 33 20.88 19.32 19.95
CA GLU A 33 20.54 18.56 21.13
C GLU A 33 19.26 17.75 20.90
N PRO A 34 19.23 16.46 21.30
CA PRO A 34 18.02 15.67 21.15
C PRO A 34 16.84 16.27 21.92
N LEU A 35 15.69 16.23 21.30
CA LEU A 35 14.42 16.56 21.92
C LEU A 35 13.94 15.34 22.71
N GLU A 36 13.86 15.47 24.04
CA GLU A 36 13.39 14.42 24.91
C GLU A 36 11.85 14.51 25.05
N ILE A 37 11.14 13.45 24.75
CA ILE A 37 9.67 13.43 24.72
C ILE A 37 9.17 12.33 25.65
N PHE A 38 8.34 12.71 26.62
CA PHE A 38 7.57 11.80 27.41
C PHE A 38 6.10 11.86 26.98
N LEU A 39 5.58 10.74 26.47
CA LEU A 39 4.15 10.56 26.28
C LEU A 39 3.55 10.14 27.61
N LEU A 40 2.59 10.89 28.12
CA LEU A 40 2.00 10.69 29.42
C LEU A 40 0.58 10.17 29.31
N GLU A 41 0.30 9.08 30.03
CA GLU A 41 -1.04 8.55 30.26
C GLU A 41 -1.48 8.92 31.67
N LYS A 42 -2.75 9.23 31.82
CA LYS A 42 -3.31 9.58 33.13
C LYS A 42 -3.54 8.30 33.95
N GLY A 43 -2.91 8.22 35.12
CA GLY A 43 -3.12 7.14 36.09
C GLY A 43 -4.43 7.30 36.86
N GLU A 44 -4.84 6.28 37.59
CA GLU A 44 -6.07 6.27 38.42
C GLU A 44 -6.05 7.36 39.49
N ASP A 45 -4.87 7.76 40.00
CA ASP A 45 -4.67 8.72 41.07
C ASP A 45 -4.33 10.14 40.62
N THR A 46 -4.70 10.57 39.41
CA THR A 46 -4.37 11.90 38.82
C THR A 46 -2.90 12.17 38.55
N ILE A 47 -2.01 11.24 38.82
CA ILE A 47 -0.60 11.31 38.50
C ILE A 47 -0.39 10.74 37.11
N PHE A 48 0.38 11.44 36.29
CA PHE A 48 0.79 10.93 34.96
C PHE A 48 1.82 9.81 35.12
N SER A 49 1.70 8.79 34.27
CA SER A 49 2.75 7.81 34.06
C SER A 49 3.26 7.90 32.63
N PRO A 50 4.59 7.77 32.42
CA PRO A 50 5.13 7.69 31.09
C PRO A 50 4.59 6.44 30.39
N LYS A 51 4.10 6.62 29.16
CA LYS A 51 3.76 5.51 28.27
C LYS A 51 5.03 4.76 27.91
N ALA A 52 5.06 3.46 28.19
CA ALA A 52 6.16 2.63 27.76
C ALA A 52 6.18 2.53 26.22
N LEU A 53 7.30 2.91 25.62
CA LEU A 53 7.54 2.82 24.18
C LEU A 53 8.47 1.65 23.88
N THR A 54 8.24 0.96 22.78
CA THR A 54 9.05 -0.16 22.30
C THR A 54 9.60 0.16 20.93
N VAL A 55 10.93 0.31 20.83
CA VAL A 55 11.61 0.56 19.55
C VAL A 55 11.32 -0.58 18.57
N GLY A 56 10.91 -0.23 17.36
CA GLY A 56 10.52 -1.17 16.30
C GLY A 56 9.02 -1.51 16.27
N ASN A 57 8.30 -1.29 17.40
CA ASN A 57 6.84 -1.49 17.47
C ASN A 57 6.08 -0.17 17.53
N ASP A 58 6.67 0.81 18.19
CA ASP A 58 6.12 2.15 18.31
C ASP A 58 6.91 3.10 17.42
N PHE A 59 6.23 4.05 16.82
CA PHE A 59 6.83 5.05 15.95
C PHE A 59 6.44 6.44 16.43
N LEU A 60 7.43 7.32 16.46
CA LEU A 60 7.26 8.71 16.83
C LEU A 60 7.74 9.60 15.68
N ARG A 61 6.93 10.58 15.33
CA ARG A 61 7.27 11.61 14.35
C ARG A 61 7.07 12.99 14.97
N VAL A 62 8.04 13.85 14.78
CA VAL A 62 8.01 15.23 15.25
C VAL A 62 8.24 16.14 14.06
N ALA A 63 7.42 17.16 13.92
CA ALA A 63 7.56 18.15 12.84
C ALA A 63 7.31 19.57 13.36
N ILE A 64 7.98 20.54 12.75
CA ILE A 64 7.68 21.97 12.89
C ILE A 64 7.24 22.49 11.54
N ALA A 65 6.04 23.07 11.46
CA ALA A 65 5.48 23.66 10.26
C ALA A 65 5.16 25.15 10.47
N ARG A 66 5.23 25.96 9.42
CA ARG A 66 4.95 27.40 9.50
C ARG A 66 3.48 27.67 9.82
N PHE A 67 2.58 26.85 9.31
CA PHE A 67 1.14 27.00 9.49
C PHE A 67 0.52 25.67 9.85
N LYS A 68 -0.53 25.71 10.69
CA LYS A 68 -1.30 24.52 11.03
C LYS A 68 -1.91 23.88 9.79
N GLY A 69 -1.66 22.57 9.61
CA GLY A 69 -2.17 21.83 8.45
C GLY A 69 -1.46 22.15 7.13
N TYR A 70 -0.30 22.81 7.17
CA TYR A 70 0.50 23.07 5.98
C TYR A 70 1.21 21.79 5.55
N PRO A 71 1.19 21.42 4.25
CA PRO A 71 1.72 20.15 3.78
C PRO A 71 3.25 20.05 3.86
N LYS A 72 3.96 21.20 3.97
CA LYS A 72 5.41 21.24 4.07
C LYS A 72 5.83 21.67 5.47
N SER A 73 6.62 20.82 6.14
CA SER A 73 7.29 21.15 7.39
C SER A 73 8.57 21.95 7.15
N LEU A 74 8.90 22.83 8.09
CA LEU A 74 10.20 23.51 8.13
C LEU A 74 11.30 22.53 8.53
N THR A 75 10.96 21.58 9.39
CA THR A 75 11.81 20.47 9.81
C THR A 75 10.94 19.32 10.31
N TYR A 76 11.50 18.12 10.25
CA TYR A 76 10.88 16.94 10.84
C TYR A 76 11.91 15.89 11.21
N ALA A 77 11.54 15.00 12.11
CA ALA A 77 12.25 13.77 12.41
C ALA A 77 11.25 12.63 12.56
N SER A 78 11.64 11.45 12.12
CA SER A 78 10.91 10.20 12.32
C SER A 78 11.83 9.19 12.99
N GLY A 79 11.27 8.46 13.98
CA GLY A 79 12.04 7.55 14.82
C GLY A 79 12.59 8.25 16.06
N TYR A 80 13.06 7.42 17.00
CA TYR A 80 13.57 7.84 18.30
C TYR A 80 14.50 6.77 18.85
N THR A 81 15.31 7.17 19.86
CA THR A 81 15.97 6.25 20.78
C THR A 81 15.38 6.41 22.16
N LEU A 82 15.49 5.38 22.99
CA LEU A 82 15.01 5.46 24.39
C LEU A 82 16.15 5.90 25.31
N ASN A 83 15.87 6.87 26.15
CA ASN A 83 16.76 7.22 27.25
C ASN A 83 16.52 6.29 28.46
N PRO A 84 17.47 6.24 29.45
CA PRO A 84 17.30 5.40 30.63
C PRO A 84 16.08 5.72 31.50
N ASN A 85 15.51 6.93 31.37
CA ASN A 85 14.34 7.37 32.12
C ASN A 85 13.00 7.04 31.42
N GLY A 86 13.05 6.35 30.26
CA GLY A 86 11.87 5.96 29.48
C GLY A 86 11.34 7.06 28.54
N GLY A 87 12.06 8.19 28.41
CA GLY A 87 11.74 9.22 27.44
C GLY A 87 12.23 8.83 26.04
N ALA A 88 11.52 9.27 25.01
CA ALA A 88 11.96 9.16 23.63
C ALA A 88 12.88 10.33 23.28
N GLU A 89 14.07 10.04 22.81
CA GLU A 89 15.02 11.04 22.29
C GLU A 89 14.88 11.12 20.79
N VAL A 90 14.47 12.28 20.29
CA VAL A 90 14.28 12.59 18.86
C VAL A 90 15.28 13.67 18.47
N LEU A 91 16.13 13.36 17.49
CA LEU A 91 17.02 14.36 16.91
C LEU A 91 16.27 15.14 15.84
N LEU A 92 15.77 16.31 16.19
CA LEU A 92 15.07 17.21 15.28
C LEU A 92 16.08 18.20 14.69
N PRO A 93 16.37 18.17 13.37
CA PRO A 93 17.34 19.08 12.77
C PRO A 93 16.78 20.51 12.73
N LEU A 94 17.40 21.43 13.46
CA LEU A 94 16.98 22.82 13.54
C LEU A 94 17.81 23.77 12.65
N ASN A 95 18.71 23.22 11.82
CA ASN A 95 19.55 23.94 10.88
C ASN A 95 19.17 23.65 9.41
N THR A 96 17.88 23.48 9.13
CA THR A 96 17.41 23.22 7.78
C THR A 96 17.35 24.49 6.95
N LYS A 97 17.50 24.33 5.63
CA LYS A 97 17.35 25.44 4.68
C LYS A 97 15.98 26.10 4.72
N ASP A 98 14.93 25.35 5.01
CA ASP A 98 13.57 25.89 5.13
C ASP A 98 13.42 26.75 6.40
N ILE A 99 14.07 26.39 7.51
CA ILE A 99 14.16 27.26 8.70
C ILE A 99 14.96 28.52 8.40
N GLU A 100 16.12 28.39 7.74
CA GLU A 100 16.93 29.51 7.33
C GLU A 100 16.16 30.50 6.46
N ILE A 101 15.53 30.02 5.40
CA ILE A 101 14.67 30.84 4.52
C ILE A 101 13.50 31.46 5.28
N ALA A 102 12.88 30.73 6.21
CA ALA A 102 11.75 31.22 6.96
C ALA A 102 12.14 32.30 8.00
N LEU A 103 13.33 32.21 8.59
CA LEU A 103 13.85 33.18 9.52
C LEU A 103 14.35 34.44 8.81
N GLN A 104 15.09 34.28 7.71
CA GLN A 104 15.75 35.40 7.02
C GLN A 104 16.40 36.39 8.00
N GLU A 105 15.94 37.63 8.02
CA GLU A 105 16.42 38.67 8.94
C GLU A 105 15.57 38.78 10.23
N GLN A 106 14.68 37.84 10.48
CA GLN A 106 13.79 37.87 11.66
C GLN A 106 14.48 37.25 12.88
N GLU A 107 14.27 37.84 14.04
CA GLU A 107 14.76 37.28 15.30
C GLU A 107 14.10 35.90 15.58
N TYR A 108 12.85 35.75 15.22
CA TYR A 108 12.11 34.50 15.38
C TYR A 108 10.95 34.40 14.41
N ILE A 109 10.49 33.16 14.17
CA ILE A 109 9.24 32.87 13.49
C ILE A 109 8.28 32.15 14.42
N SER A 110 6.99 32.42 14.25
CA SER A 110 5.92 31.64 14.86
C SER A 110 5.64 30.43 13.96
N ALA A 111 5.53 29.26 14.57
CA ALA A 111 5.36 28.00 13.91
C ALA A 111 4.45 27.07 14.76
N PHE A 112 4.20 25.88 14.26
CA PHE A 112 3.45 24.83 14.95
C PHE A 112 4.31 23.58 15.10
N LEU A 113 4.40 23.09 16.33
CA LEU A 113 4.97 21.81 16.67
C LEU A 113 3.87 20.75 16.60
N GLU A 114 4.13 19.68 15.88
CA GLU A 114 3.27 18.51 15.81
C GLU A 114 4.06 17.26 16.22
N VAL A 115 3.44 16.44 17.08
CA VAL A 115 3.98 15.14 17.47
C VAL A 115 2.93 14.09 17.16
N GLU A 116 3.32 13.11 16.39
CA GLU A 116 2.50 11.96 16.04
C GLU A 116 3.11 10.68 16.63
N TYR A 117 2.24 9.81 17.06
CA TYR A 117 2.54 8.49 17.56
C TYR A 117 1.75 7.44 16.75
N SER A 118 2.38 6.34 16.44
CA SER A 118 1.69 5.15 15.93
C SER A 118 2.32 3.88 16.50
N ASN A 119 1.51 2.85 16.60
CA ASN A 119 1.95 1.50 16.96
C ASN A 119 1.91 0.57 15.73
N THR A 120 2.21 -0.71 15.93
CA THR A 120 2.20 -1.75 14.89
C THR A 120 0.84 -1.95 14.21
N ASP A 121 -0.25 -1.48 14.81
CA ASP A 121 -1.58 -1.54 14.19
C ASP A 121 -1.74 -0.50 13.07
N GLY A 122 -0.71 0.33 12.85
CA GLY A 122 -0.67 1.33 11.78
C GLY A 122 -1.57 2.54 12.02
N LYS A 123 -2.22 2.64 13.18
CA LYS A 123 -3.04 3.79 13.51
C LYS A 123 -2.15 4.96 13.95
N VAL A 124 -2.08 5.98 13.13
CA VAL A 124 -1.40 7.24 13.44
C VAL A 124 -2.31 8.14 14.30
N ILE A 125 -1.78 8.63 15.40
CA ILE A 125 -2.50 9.54 16.31
C ILE A 125 -1.64 10.78 16.49
N THR A 126 -2.17 11.95 16.17
CA THR A 126 -1.57 13.23 16.58
C THR A 126 -1.77 13.39 18.07
N VAL A 127 -0.69 13.28 18.83
CA VAL A 127 -0.70 13.38 20.30
C VAL A 127 -0.45 14.79 20.80
N LEU A 128 0.12 15.65 19.95
CA LEU A 128 0.32 17.07 20.23
C LEU A 128 0.25 17.88 18.94
N GLN A 129 -0.45 19.02 18.99
CA GLN A 129 -0.32 20.08 17.99
C GLN A 129 -0.44 21.41 18.71
N THR A 130 0.68 22.14 18.84
CA THR A 130 0.74 23.38 19.59
C THR A 130 1.58 24.45 18.89
N ALA A 131 1.32 25.72 19.20
CA ALA A 131 2.17 26.80 18.73
C ALA A 131 3.59 26.66 19.31
N CYS A 132 4.58 26.98 18.51
CA CYS A 132 5.98 27.09 18.94
C CYS A 132 6.65 28.30 18.29
N ARG A 133 7.87 28.62 18.73
CA ARG A 133 8.72 29.62 18.12
C ARG A 133 10.04 28.99 17.72
N VAL A 134 10.53 29.35 16.57
CA VAL A 134 11.92 29.07 16.18
C VAL A 134 12.67 30.39 16.15
N LYS A 135 13.70 30.51 16.96
CA LYS A 135 14.56 31.68 17.05
C LYS A 135 15.77 31.51 16.16
N ASN A 136 16.23 32.64 15.62
CA ASN A 136 17.52 32.73 14.96
C ASN A 136 18.67 32.54 15.95
N ASP A 137 19.65 31.71 15.61
CA ASP A 137 20.91 31.68 16.34
C ASP A 137 21.78 32.85 15.88
N LEU A 138 22.23 33.65 16.84
CA LEU A 138 23.10 34.77 16.58
C LEU A 138 24.56 34.35 16.22
N ILE A 139 24.87 33.06 16.37
CA ILE A 139 26.19 32.50 16.07
C ILE A 139 26.04 31.58 14.84
N ASP A 140 26.02 32.20 13.68
CA ASP A 140 25.80 31.56 12.38
C ASP A 140 27.04 30.79 11.89
N ASN A 141 27.24 29.57 12.38
CA ASN A 141 28.28 28.65 11.89
C ASN A 141 27.85 27.18 11.75
N ALA A 142 26.61 26.85 11.99
CA ALA A 142 26.14 25.48 11.78
C ALA A 142 25.92 25.23 10.28
N PRO A 143 26.46 24.14 9.70
CA PRO A 143 26.17 23.81 8.31
C PRO A 143 24.66 23.53 8.12
N THR A 144 24.08 24.17 7.12
CA THR A 144 22.68 23.96 6.76
C THR A 144 22.48 22.50 6.32
N VAL A 145 21.50 21.82 6.92
CA VAL A 145 21.12 20.46 6.53
C VAL A 145 20.00 20.54 5.50
N GLU A 146 20.21 19.97 4.34
CA GLU A 146 19.11 19.71 3.42
C GLU A 146 18.32 18.51 3.94
N LEU A 147 17.08 18.73 4.32
CA LEU A 147 16.17 17.62 4.64
C LEU A 147 16.02 16.77 3.38
N GLN A 148 16.45 15.52 3.46
CA GLN A 148 15.97 14.55 2.48
C GLN A 148 14.47 14.39 2.73
N GLU A 149 13.69 15.01 1.86
CA GLU A 149 12.24 14.94 1.94
C GLU A 149 11.81 13.48 1.76
N GLN A 150 11.61 12.78 2.87
CA GLN A 150 10.92 11.47 2.88
C GLN A 150 9.39 11.63 2.87
N PHE A 151 8.89 12.83 2.74
CA PHE A 151 7.55 12.98 2.22
C PHE A 151 7.65 12.72 0.72
N TYR A 152 6.94 11.72 0.27
CA TYR A 152 6.79 11.42 -1.14
C TYR A 152 6.44 12.71 -1.86
N ASP A 153 7.46 13.42 -2.37
CA ASP A 153 7.17 14.53 -3.25
C ASP A 153 6.44 13.96 -4.48
N LYS A 154 5.80 14.82 -5.22
CA LYS A 154 5.09 14.40 -6.41
C LYS A 154 6.01 13.65 -7.39
N VAL A 155 7.30 13.99 -7.44
CA VAL A 155 8.29 13.37 -8.32
C VAL A 155 8.57 11.94 -7.87
N TYR A 156 8.81 11.72 -6.57
CA TYR A 156 9.02 10.38 -6.02
C TYR A 156 7.77 9.50 -6.17
N VAL A 157 6.59 10.04 -5.89
CA VAL A 157 5.32 9.32 -6.09
C VAL A 157 5.13 8.98 -7.56
N ASP A 158 5.43 9.91 -8.45
CA ASP A 158 5.32 9.73 -9.89
C ASP A 158 6.35 8.71 -10.45
N GLU A 159 7.49 8.55 -9.78
CA GLU A 159 8.56 7.62 -10.18
C GLU A 159 8.40 6.23 -9.58
N VAL A 160 7.94 6.12 -8.34
CA VAL A 160 7.92 4.85 -7.58
C VAL A 160 6.56 4.17 -7.62
N PHE A 161 5.48 4.95 -7.67
CA PHE A 161 4.11 4.40 -7.68
C PHE A 161 3.48 4.45 -9.06
N SER A 162 2.82 3.35 -9.43
CA SER A 162 2.06 3.27 -10.67
C SER A 162 0.97 4.34 -10.73
N LYS A 163 0.99 5.16 -11.77
CA LYS A 163 0.03 6.26 -11.95
C LYS A 163 -1.35 5.71 -12.31
N LYS A 164 -2.37 6.15 -11.61
CA LYS A 164 -3.75 5.80 -11.94
C LYS A 164 -4.13 6.19 -13.38
N SER A 165 -3.61 7.32 -13.86
CA SER A 165 -3.83 7.79 -15.24
C SER A 165 -3.09 6.98 -16.30
N ALA A 166 -2.01 6.28 -15.93
CA ALA A 166 -1.26 5.42 -16.84
C ALA A 166 -1.91 4.05 -17.04
N ASN A 167 -2.90 3.72 -16.25
CA ASN A 167 -3.65 2.47 -16.36
C ASN A 167 -2.75 1.23 -16.42
N LEU A 168 -1.73 1.20 -15.56
CA LEU A 168 -0.68 0.18 -15.44
C LEU A 168 0.31 0.13 -16.63
N SER A 169 0.30 1.09 -17.54
CA SER A 169 1.27 1.14 -18.66
C SER A 169 2.69 1.47 -18.18
N ASP A 170 2.80 2.10 -17.00
CA ASP A 170 4.03 2.53 -16.32
C ASP A 170 4.69 1.43 -15.48
N LEU A 171 4.13 0.22 -15.41
CA LEU A 171 4.77 -0.90 -14.74
C LEU A 171 6.07 -1.29 -15.46
N ALA A 172 7.18 -1.30 -14.71
CA ALA A 172 8.51 -1.65 -15.23
C ALA A 172 8.58 -3.10 -15.72
N ASP A 173 7.94 -4.03 -15.01
CA ASP A 173 7.84 -5.43 -15.41
C ASP A 173 6.38 -5.91 -15.43
N LYS A 174 5.77 -5.79 -16.60
CA LYS A 174 4.39 -6.23 -16.84
C LYS A 174 4.24 -7.76 -16.82
N ALA A 175 5.30 -8.50 -17.10
CA ALA A 175 5.27 -9.96 -17.10
C ALA A 175 5.25 -10.49 -15.65
N ALA A 176 6.16 -10.01 -14.79
CA ALA A 176 6.18 -10.34 -13.39
C ALA A 176 4.87 -9.92 -12.70
N SER A 177 4.34 -8.75 -13.03
CA SER A 177 3.07 -8.26 -12.47
C SER A 177 1.90 -9.18 -12.81
N ARG A 178 1.79 -9.66 -14.07
CA ARG A 178 0.76 -10.64 -14.46
C ARG A 178 0.93 -11.96 -13.72
N THR A 179 2.18 -12.44 -13.57
CA THR A 179 2.47 -13.68 -12.84
C THR A 179 2.00 -13.58 -11.39
N ASN A 180 2.32 -12.48 -10.72
CA ASN A 180 1.91 -12.23 -9.33
C ASN A 180 0.39 -12.14 -9.17
N LEU A 181 -0.31 -11.60 -10.17
CA LEU A 181 -1.78 -11.52 -10.20
C LEU A 181 -2.45 -12.82 -10.65
N GLY A 182 -1.70 -13.81 -11.14
CA GLY A 182 -2.25 -15.06 -11.68
C GLY A 182 -3.07 -14.86 -12.95
N VAL A 183 -2.77 -13.83 -13.77
CA VAL A 183 -3.51 -13.53 -15.00
C VAL A 183 -2.64 -13.73 -16.24
N TYR A 184 -3.27 -14.19 -17.32
CA TYR A 184 -2.59 -14.43 -18.60
C TYR A 184 -2.39 -13.13 -19.40
N SER A 185 -1.36 -13.10 -20.23
CA SER A 185 -1.23 -12.10 -21.27
C SER A 185 -2.26 -12.36 -22.38
N LYS A 186 -2.51 -11.34 -23.21
CA LYS A 186 -3.37 -11.52 -24.40
C LYS A 186 -2.89 -12.67 -25.29
N SER A 187 -1.57 -12.77 -25.55
CA SER A 187 -1.02 -13.83 -26.39
C SER A 187 -1.19 -15.24 -25.79
N GLU A 188 -1.09 -15.37 -24.45
CA GLU A 188 -1.35 -16.65 -23.77
C GLU A 188 -2.84 -17.02 -23.82
N THR A 189 -3.73 -16.05 -23.69
CA THR A 189 -5.18 -16.25 -23.83
C THR A 189 -5.50 -16.61 -25.28
N ASP A 190 -5.03 -15.85 -26.27
CA ASP A 190 -5.24 -16.13 -27.69
C ASP A 190 -4.74 -17.54 -28.07
N ALA A 191 -3.57 -17.97 -27.52
CA ALA A 191 -3.05 -19.31 -27.73
C ALA A 191 -3.92 -20.42 -27.12
N LYS A 192 -4.53 -20.16 -25.96
CA LYS A 192 -5.47 -21.09 -25.33
C LYS A 192 -6.80 -21.15 -26.07
N ASP A 193 -7.28 -19.99 -26.52
CA ASP A 193 -8.52 -19.88 -27.27
C ASP A 193 -8.40 -20.58 -28.65
N ALA A 194 -7.21 -20.50 -29.28
CA ALA A 194 -6.91 -21.20 -30.51
C ALA A 194 -6.95 -22.75 -30.37
N LEU A 195 -6.80 -23.28 -29.16
CA LEU A 195 -6.94 -24.70 -28.86
C LEU A 195 -8.38 -25.12 -28.51
N ALA A 196 -9.24 -24.14 -28.25
CA ALA A 196 -10.64 -24.39 -27.95
C ALA A 196 -11.45 -24.62 -29.24
N LEU A 197 -12.43 -25.54 -29.17
CA LEU A 197 -13.35 -25.74 -30.29
C LEU A 197 -14.31 -24.55 -30.41
N GLU A 198 -14.37 -23.94 -31.58
CA GLU A 198 -15.26 -22.81 -31.82
C GLU A 198 -16.72 -23.28 -32.03
N LYS A 199 -17.63 -22.72 -31.25
CA LYS A 199 -19.06 -23.00 -31.38
C LYS A 199 -19.61 -22.73 -32.80
N ALA A 200 -19.07 -21.68 -33.44
CA ALA A 200 -19.45 -21.30 -34.82
C ALA A 200 -18.97 -22.30 -35.86
N SER A 201 -17.91 -23.06 -35.59
CA SER A 201 -17.34 -24.07 -36.48
C SER A 201 -18.13 -25.39 -36.49
N ASN A 202 -19.10 -25.52 -35.57
CA ASN A 202 -19.99 -26.67 -35.49
C ASN A 202 -19.24 -28.02 -35.54
N LEU A 203 -18.11 -28.08 -34.75
CA LEU A 203 -17.18 -29.23 -34.68
C LEU A 203 -16.36 -29.50 -35.98
N SER A 204 -16.40 -28.62 -36.95
CA SER A 204 -15.56 -28.78 -38.17
C SER A 204 -14.07 -28.61 -37.89
N ASP A 205 -13.74 -27.92 -36.82
CA ASP A 205 -12.41 -27.62 -36.26
C ASP A 205 -11.80 -28.75 -35.43
N LEU A 206 -12.51 -29.86 -35.23
CA LEU A 206 -11.95 -31.02 -34.55
C LEU A 206 -10.76 -31.57 -35.32
N ALA A 207 -9.58 -31.62 -34.68
CA ALA A 207 -8.34 -32.14 -35.26
C ALA A 207 -8.45 -33.63 -35.67
N ASN A 208 -9.17 -34.42 -34.90
CA ASN A 208 -9.42 -35.84 -35.19
C ASN A 208 -10.89 -36.22 -34.97
N LYS A 209 -11.67 -36.13 -36.03
CA LYS A 209 -13.09 -36.43 -36.03
C LYS A 209 -13.40 -37.92 -35.82
N GLU A 210 -12.53 -38.82 -36.22
CA GLU A 210 -12.63 -40.24 -36.05
C GLU A 210 -12.49 -40.66 -34.59
N THR A 211 -11.45 -40.18 -33.92
CA THR A 211 -11.24 -40.39 -32.50
C THR A 211 -12.41 -39.81 -31.68
N ALA A 212 -12.88 -38.63 -32.05
CA ALA A 212 -14.03 -38.01 -31.35
C ALA A 212 -15.29 -38.87 -31.49
N ARG A 213 -15.60 -39.42 -32.71
CA ARG A 213 -16.73 -40.34 -32.88
C ARG A 213 -16.56 -41.63 -32.08
N SER A 214 -15.33 -42.19 -32.06
CA SER A 214 -15.03 -43.39 -31.26
C SER A 214 -15.27 -43.16 -29.77
N ASN A 215 -14.80 -42.04 -29.24
CA ASN A 215 -15.00 -41.66 -27.84
C ASN A 215 -16.51 -41.48 -27.49
N LEU A 216 -17.28 -41.01 -28.44
CA LEU A 216 -18.74 -40.85 -28.29
C LEU A 216 -19.52 -42.13 -28.60
N SER A 217 -18.85 -43.20 -29.03
CA SER A 217 -19.49 -44.48 -29.43
C SER A 217 -20.53 -44.29 -30.55
N VAL A 218 -20.29 -43.36 -31.48
CA VAL A 218 -21.15 -43.09 -32.63
C VAL A 218 -20.52 -43.47 -33.94
N TYR A 219 -21.30 -44.04 -34.86
CA TYR A 219 -20.82 -44.43 -36.18
C TYR A 219 -20.67 -43.25 -37.15
N SER A 220 -19.76 -43.35 -38.07
CA SER A 220 -19.71 -42.46 -39.23
C SER A 220 -20.89 -42.80 -40.18
N LYS A 221 -21.18 -41.84 -41.09
CA LYS A 221 -22.21 -42.09 -42.12
C LYS A 221 -21.89 -43.32 -42.95
N SER A 222 -20.64 -43.53 -43.36
CA SER A 222 -20.21 -44.69 -44.15
C SER A 222 -20.37 -46.01 -43.39
N GLU A 223 -20.13 -46.05 -42.09
CA GLU A 223 -20.33 -47.23 -41.26
C GLU A 223 -21.84 -47.57 -41.11
N VAL A 224 -22.69 -46.55 -40.97
CA VAL A 224 -24.13 -46.73 -40.95
C VAL A 224 -24.64 -47.21 -42.32
N ASP A 225 -24.21 -46.55 -43.40
CA ASP A 225 -24.61 -46.96 -44.78
C ASP A 225 -24.19 -48.40 -45.06
N SER A 226 -22.96 -48.82 -44.69
CA SER A 226 -22.49 -50.20 -44.87
C SER A 226 -23.32 -51.22 -44.03
N LYS A 227 -23.73 -50.88 -42.83
CA LYS A 227 -24.60 -51.74 -42.04
C LYS A 227 -26.01 -51.86 -42.65
N HIS A 228 -26.52 -50.75 -43.15
CA HIS A 228 -27.85 -50.75 -43.81
C HIS A 228 -27.87 -51.54 -45.12
N GLU A 229 -26.78 -51.49 -45.91
CA GLU A 229 -26.60 -52.32 -47.13
C GLU A 229 -26.58 -53.82 -46.80
N LEU A 230 -26.03 -54.21 -45.63
CA LEU A 230 -26.03 -55.63 -45.21
C LEU A 230 -27.40 -56.12 -44.78
N ASP A 231 -28.27 -55.25 -44.30
CA ASP A 231 -29.63 -55.61 -43.85
C ASP A 231 -30.62 -55.68 -45.02
N LEU A 232 -30.40 -54.96 -46.16
CA LEU A 232 -31.26 -54.94 -47.33
C LEU A 232 -31.38 -56.29 -48.03
N PRO A 233 -30.34 -57.13 -48.21
CA PRO A 233 -30.46 -58.44 -48.86
C PRO A 233 -31.39 -59.43 -48.12
N ILE A 234 -31.43 -59.32 -46.79
CA ILE A 234 -32.28 -60.22 -45.97
C ILE A 234 -33.73 -59.91 -46.22
N ILE A 235 -34.12 -58.63 -46.30
CA ILE A 235 -35.53 -58.26 -46.54
C ILE A 235 -35.95 -58.68 -47.96
N ILE A 236 -35.13 -58.51 -48.98
CA ILE A 236 -35.44 -58.88 -50.37
C ILE A 236 -35.54 -60.39 -50.53
N THR A 237 -34.78 -61.17 -49.74
CA THR A 237 -34.79 -62.61 -49.81
C THR A 237 -36.08 -63.24 -49.15
N PHE A 238 -36.69 -62.58 -48.20
CA PHE A 238 -37.89 -63.03 -47.54
C PHE A 238 -39.20 -62.69 -48.26
N ILE A 239 -39.21 -61.63 -49.14
CA ILE A 239 -40.43 -61.22 -49.88
C ILE A 239 -40.92 -62.32 -50.85
N PRO A 240 -40.06 -63.01 -51.65
CA PRO A 240 -40.50 -64.11 -52.54
C PRO A 240 -41.01 -65.30 -51.77
N LEU A 241 -40.54 -65.59 -50.57
CA LEU A 241 -41.00 -66.76 -49.77
C LEU A 241 -42.45 -66.58 -49.23
N PHE A 242 -42.79 -65.34 -48.89
CA PHE A 242 -44.17 -65.04 -48.47
C PHE A 242 -45.18 -65.09 -49.61
N GLN A 243 -44.81 -64.74 -50.84
CA GLN A 243 -45.69 -64.83 -51.99
C GLN A 243 -45.94 -66.24 -52.45
N GLN A 244 -45.08 -67.24 -52.12
CA GLN A 244 -45.32 -68.67 -52.39
C GLN A 244 -46.27 -69.37 -51.36
N MET A 245 -46.48 -68.74 -50.24
CA MET A 245 -47.39 -69.30 -49.20
C MET A 245 -48.85 -68.89 -49.38
N GLU A 246 -49.21 -68.00 -50.27
CA GLU A 246 -50.59 -67.55 -50.56
C GLU A 246 -51.24 -68.25 -51.77
N VAL A 247 -50.56 -69.26 -52.41
CA VAL A 247 -51.04 -69.93 -53.62
C VAL A 247 -51.21 -71.44 -53.42
N ASN A 248 -51.50 -71.90 -52.18
CA ASN A 248 -51.97 -73.26 -51.90
C ASN A 248 -53.17 -73.24 -51.00
#